data_59de5e7b85fb7d67eedf546fab42163f
#
_entry.id   59de5e7b85fb7d67eedf546fab42163f
#
_cell.length_a   1.000
_cell.length_b   1.000
_cell.length_c   1.000
_cell.angle_alpha   90.00
_cell.angle_beta   90.00
_cell.angle_gamma   90.00
#
_symmetry.space_group_name_H-M   'P 1'
#
loop_
_entity.id
_entity.type
_entity.pdbx_description
1 polymer ?
#
loop_
_entity_poly.entity_id
_entity_poly.type
_entity_poly.pdbx_seq_one_letter_code
_entity_poly.pdbx_strand_id
1 'polypeptide(L)'
;MGPVLFDTSFYIAALRAGDAAVVQLRRFSPTAPVWLSSIVLEELYAGAKPRDARIVERLERDFERAQRILVPNLRDWAHTGKVLSRLALKYGYEQIGQSRLCNDALLAISAARNGMTIITVNERDFARLAEFRPFRWQVSLP
;
A
#
# COMPACT_ATOMS: atom_id res chain seq x y z
N MET A 1 -8.80 -16.54 -1.54
CA MET A 1 -7.89 -15.51 -1.03
C MET A 1 -8.68 -14.42 -0.31
N GLY A 2 -8.23 -13.99 0.86
CA GLY A 2 -8.85 -12.90 1.59
C GLY A 2 -8.62 -11.54 0.93
N PRO A 3 -8.97 -10.44 1.61
CA PRO A 3 -8.86 -9.11 1.03
C PRO A 3 -7.43 -8.76 0.66
N VAL A 4 -7.27 -7.97 -0.40
CA VAL A 4 -5.97 -7.55 -0.93
C VAL A 4 -5.86 -6.03 -0.97
N LEU A 5 -4.63 -5.54 -0.83
CA LEU A 5 -4.23 -4.16 -1.03
C LEU A 5 -3.15 -4.10 -2.09
N PHE A 6 -3.27 -3.17 -3.01
CA PHE A 6 -2.16 -2.84 -3.90
C PHE A 6 -1.38 -1.69 -3.28
N ASP A 7 -0.05 -1.76 -3.34
CA ASP A 7 0.75 -0.61 -2.95
C ASP A 7 0.74 0.46 -4.06
N THR A 8 1.34 1.61 -3.76
CA THR A 8 1.35 2.75 -4.67
C THR A 8 2.01 2.41 -6.02
N SER A 9 3.04 1.56 -6.02
CA SER A 9 3.75 1.20 -7.26
C SER A 9 2.83 0.54 -8.29
N PHE A 10 1.88 -0.26 -7.84
CA PHE A 10 0.89 -0.89 -8.72
C PHE A 10 -0.03 0.13 -9.38
N TYR A 11 -0.54 1.08 -8.58
CA TYR A 11 -1.42 2.12 -9.12
C TYR A 11 -0.68 3.05 -10.09
N ILE A 12 0.57 3.39 -9.79
CA ILE A 12 1.40 4.20 -10.70
C ILE A 12 1.59 3.48 -12.03
N ALA A 13 1.91 2.20 -12.00
CA ALA A 13 2.06 1.41 -13.21
C ALA A 13 0.74 1.34 -14.01
N ALA A 14 -0.38 1.17 -13.32
CA ALA A 14 -1.70 1.15 -13.95
C ALA A 14 -2.06 2.51 -14.57
N LEU A 15 -1.76 3.61 -13.88
CA LEU A 15 -1.99 4.96 -14.40
C LEU A 15 -1.20 5.21 -15.70
N ARG A 16 0.04 4.70 -15.76
CA ARG A 16 0.87 4.80 -16.97
C ARG A 16 0.32 3.97 -18.12
N ALA A 17 -0.34 2.85 -17.81
CA ALA A 17 -0.94 1.97 -18.82
C ALA A 17 -2.30 2.48 -19.32
N GLY A 18 -2.94 3.40 -18.61
CA GLY A 18 -4.22 4.01 -18.98
C GLY A 18 -5.37 3.69 -18.04
N ASP A 19 -6.50 4.35 -18.23
CA ASP A 19 -7.66 4.27 -17.35
C ASP A 19 -8.20 2.85 -17.17
N ALA A 20 -8.21 2.07 -18.26
CA ALA A 20 -8.72 0.70 -18.23
C ALA A 20 -7.90 -0.20 -17.27
N ALA A 21 -6.60 0.01 -17.21
CA ALA A 21 -5.73 -0.77 -16.31
C ALA A 21 -6.06 -0.48 -14.84
N VAL A 22 -6.33 0.77 -14.49
CA VAL A 22 -6.73 1.14 -13.12
C VAL A 22 -8.05 0.48 -12.73
N VAL A 23 -9.03 0.48 -13.63
CA VAL A 23 -10.32 -0.17 -13.39
C VAL A 23 -10.14 -1.68 -13.20
N GLN A 24 -9.25 -2.29 -13.96
CA GLN A 24 -8.99 -3.73 -13.86
C GLN A 24 -8.37 -4.16 -12.54
N LEU A 25 -7.62 -3.29 -11.86
CA LEU A 25 -7.08 -3.59 -10.55
C LEU A 25 -8.18 -3.93 -9.53
N ARG A 26 -9.33 -3.28 -9.63
CA ARG A 26 -10.47 -3.55 -8.75
C ARG A 26 -11.06 -4.95 -8.98
N ARG A 27 -10.78 -5.54 -10.13
CA ARG A 27 -11.25 -6.87 -10.54
C ARG A 27 -10.11 -7.89 -10.53
N PHE A 28 -9.10 -7.65 -9.70
CA PHE A 28 -7.93 -8.53 -9.61
C PHE A 28 -8.32 -9.99 -9.37
N SER A 29 -9.32 -10.22 -8.54
CA SER A 29 -9.88 -11.54 -8.32
C SER A 29 -11.39 -11.43 -8.11
N PRO A 30 -12.19 -12.32 -8.72
CA PRO A 30 -13.64 -12.33 -8.48
C PRO A 30 -14.01 -12.59 -7.02
N THR A 31 -13.14 -13.28 -6.28
CA THR A 31 -13.41 -13.71 -4.91
C THR A 31 -12.67 -12.91 -3.85
N ALA A 32 -11.63 -12.16 -4.25
CA ALA A 32 -10.82 -11.37 -3.30
C ALA A 32 -11.25 -9.90 -3.37
N PRO A 33 -11.84 -9.35 -2.29
CA PRO A 33 -12.16 -7.93 -2.29
C PRO A 33 -10.89 -7.09 -2.27
N VAL A 34 -10.86 -6.06 -3.09
CA VAL A 34 -9.76 -5.10 -3.15
C VAL A 34 -10.08 -3.93 -2.23
N TRP A 35 -9.11 -3.55 -1.40
CA TRP A 35 -9.19 -2.40 -0.50
C TRP A 35 -8.18 -1.35 -0.93
N LEU A 36 -8.47 -0.10 -0.64
CA LEU A 36 -7.54 1.02 -0.85
C LEU A 36 -7.05 1.50 0.51
N SER A 37 -5.73 1.65 0.65
CA SER A 37 -5.17 2.27 1.85
C SER A 37 -5.17 3.79 1.72
N SER A 38 -5.50 4.48 2.81
CA SER A 38 -5.41 5.94 2.87
C SER A 38 -3.97 6.45 2.65
N ILE A 39 -2.98 5.63 2.98
CA ILE A 39 -1.56 5.94 2.73
C ILE A 39 -1.29 5.98 1.22
N VAL A 40 -1.78 4.96 0.51
CA VAL A 40 -1.66 4.89 -0.95
C VAL A 40 -2.39 6.06 -1.60
N LEU A 41 -3.57 6.38 -1.11
CA LEU A 41 -4.35 7.49 -1.62
C LEU A 41 -3.60 8.82 -1.49
N GLU A 42 -2.99 9.07 -0.33
CA GLU A 42 -2.16 10.28 -0.12
C GLU A 42 -1.00 10.34 -1.12
N GLU A 43 -0.28 9.24 -1.30
CA GLU A 43 0.84 9.18 -2.23
C GLU A 43 0.41 9.37 -3.68
N LEU A 44 -0.75 8.82 -4.06
CA LEU A 44 -1.29 8.99 -5.41
C LEU A 44 -1.64 10.45 -5.68
N TYR A 45 -2.29 11.13 -4.73
CA TYR A 45 -2.59 12.55 -4.90
C TYR A 45 -1.31 13.40 -4.96
N ALA A 46 -0.35 13.12 -4.09
CA ALA A 46 0.89 13.88 -4.05
C ALA A 46 1.70 13.76 -5.34
N GLY A 47 1.65 12.59 -5.98
CA GLY A 47 2.42 12.32 -7.19
C GLY A 47 1.63 12.43 -8.50
N ALA A 48 0.32 12.68 -8.44
CA ALA A 48 -0.52 12.68 -9.63
C ALA A 48 -0.24 13.89 -10.52
N LYS A 49 -0.13 13.64 -11.81
CA LYS A 49 -0.17 14.71 -12.83
C LYS A 49 -1.61 15.24 -12.94
N PRO A 50 -1.79 16.50 -13.40
CA PRO A 50 -3.16 17.05 -13.52
C PRO A 50 -4.15 16.16 -14.29
N ARG A 51 -3.68 15.47 -15.32
CA ARG A 51 -4.51 14.55 -16.11
C ARG A 51 -4.95 13.31 -15.34
N ASP A 52 -4.19 12.90 -14.32
CA ASP A 52 -4.45 11.70 -13.54
C ASP A 52 -5.26 11.98 -12.26
N ALA A 53 -5.35 13.24 -11.85
CA ALA A 53 -6.04 13.63 -10.63
C ALA A 53 -7.49 13.16 -10.59
N ARG A 54 -8.20 13.24 -11.71
CA ARG A 54 -9.60 12.80 -11.81
C ARG A 54 -9.75 11.30 -11.61
N ILE A 55 -8.76 10.52 -12.07
CA ILE A 55 -8.76 9.06 -11.89
C ILE A 55 -8.60 8.73 -10.41
N VAL A 56 -7.68 9.43 -9.73
CA VAL A 56 -7.47 9.24 -8.29
C VAL A 56 -8.72 9.63 -7.50
N GLU A 57 -9.37 10.73 -7.85
CA GLU A 57 -10.63 11.14 -7.22
C GLU A 57 -11.73 10.09 -7.40
N ARG A 58 -11.80 9.46 -8.56
CA ARG A 58 -12.73 8.38 -8.83
C ARG A 58 -12.43 7.15 -7.98
N LEU A 59 -11.14 6.79 -7.86
CA LEU A 59 -10.72 5.69 -6.99
C LEU A 59 -11.17 5.94 -5.55
N GLU A 60 -10.86 7.10 -5.01
CA GLU A 60 -11.27 7.48 -3.66
C GLU A 60 -12.78 7.31 -3.47
N ARG A 61 -13.56 7.90 -4.36
CA ARG A 61 -15.02 7.89 -4.29
C ARG A 61 -15.58 6.47 -4.36
N ASP A 62 -15.05 5.65 -5.26
CA ASP A 62 -15.54 4.28 -5.45
C ASP A 62 -15.24 3.40 -4.24
N PHE A 63 -14.02 3.49 -3.69
CA PHE A 63 -13.66 2.72 -2.51
C PHE A 63 -14.36 3.21 -1.25
N GLU A 64 -14.57 4.52 -1.13
CA GLU A 64 -15.32 5.10 -0.01
C GLU A 64 -16.78 4.62 -0.03
N ARG A 65 -17.45 4.64 -1.19
CA ARG A 65 -18.81 4.12 -1.34
C ARG A 65 -18.91 2.63 -1.03
N ALA A 66 -17.88 1.86 -1.40
CA ALA A 66 -17.82 0.44 -1.11
C ALA A 66 -17.45 0.15 0.35
N GLN A 67 -17.09 1.18 1.13
CA GLN A 67 -16.60 1.06 2.50
C GLN A 67 -15.37 0.15 2.58
N ARG A 68 -14.44 0.34 1.63
CA ARG A 68 -13.21 -0.45 1.52
C ARG A 68 -11.97 0.44 1.50
N ILE A 69 -11.93 1.43 2.39
CA ILE A 69 -10.74 2.22 2.63
C ILE A 69 -10.15 1.81 3.98
N LEU A 70 -8.90 1.37 3.96
CA LEU A 70 -8.16 1.05 5.17
C LEU A 70 -7.45 2.28 5.67
N VAL A 71 -7.76 2.69 6.90
CA VAL A 71 -7.11 3.83 7.57
C VAL A 71 -6.33 3.29 8.77
N PRO A 72 -5.03 3.59 8.90
CA PRO A 72 -4.25 3.17 10.06
C PRO A 72 -4.79 3.78 11.36
N ASN A 73 -4.76 2.98 12.43
CA ASN A 73 -5.13 3.46 13.76
C ASN A 73 -3.88 3.81 14.58
N LEU A 74 -4.07 4.30 15.80
CA LEU A 74 -2.98 4.71 16.67
C LEU A 74 -1.97 3.58 16.91
N ARG A 75 -2.45 2.35 17.09
CA ARG A 75 -1.56 1.20 17.31
C ARG A 75 -0.73 0.88 16.08
N ASP A 76 -1.28 1.06 14.89
CA ASP A 76 -0.53 0.87 13.65
C ASP A 76 0.63 1.88 13.58
N TRP A 77 0.39 3.13 13.92
CA TRP A 77 1.43 4.16 13.97
C TRP A 77 2.52 3.83 14.98
N ALA A 78 2.14 3.48 16.20
CA ALA A 78 3.09 3.16 17.26
C ALA A 78 3.92 1.93 16.91
N HIS A 79 3.28 0.87 16.39
CA HIS A 79 3.95 -0.36 15.97
C HIS A 79 4.92 -0.09 14.81
N THR A 80 4.52 0.76 13.86
CA THR A 80 5.38 1.18 12.75
C THR A 80 6.68 1.80 13.27
N GLY A 81 6.58 2.70 14.24
CA GLY A 81 7.77 3.31 14.85
C GLY A 81 8.69 2.28 15.48
N LYS A 82 8.13 1.30 16.18
CA LYS A 82 8.92 0.23 16.81
C LYS A 82 9.61 -0.65 15.77
N VAL A 83 8.93 -1.01 14.69
CA VAL A 83 9.50 -1.80 13.60
C VAL A 83 10.63 -1.03 12.91
N LEU A 84 10.42 0.24 12.62
CA LEU A 84 11.45 1.09 12.01
C LEU A 84 12.69 1.22 12.88
N SER A 85 12.51 1.32 14.19
CA SER A 85 13.63 1.36 15.14
C SER A 85 14.48 0.09 15.07
N ARG A 86 13.84 -1.08 15.01
CA ARG A 86 14.55 -2.36 14.88
C ARG A 86 15.26 -2.49 13.53
N LEU A 87 14.58 -2.05 12.47
CA LEU A 87 15.13 -2.07 11.12
C LEU A 87 16.38 -1.17 11.05
N ALA A 88 16.36 0.00 11.70
CA ALA A 88 17.49 0.90 11.78
C ALA A 88 18.69 0.28 12.46
N LEU A 89 18.49 -0.49 13.53
CA LEU A 89 19.56 -1.16 14.24
C LEU A 89 20.24 -2.22 13.36
N LYS A 90 19.50 -2.87 12.48
CA LYS A 90 20.05 -3.90 11.59
C LYS A 90 20.64 -3.32 10.30
N TYR A 91 19.95 -2.38 9.66
CA TYR A 91 20.27 -1.90 8.31
C TYR A 91 20.82 -0.47 8.26
N GLY A 92 20.80 0.25 9.38
CA GLY A 92 21.31 1.61 9.49
C GLY A 92 20.20 2.66 9.53
N TYR A 93 20.48 3.75 10.24
CA TYR A 93 19.51 4.82 10.49
C TYR A 93 19.20 5.67 9.25
N GLU A 94 20.07 5.66 8.25
CA GLU A 94 19.85 6.40 7.01
C GLU A 94 18.59 5.98 6.28
N GLN A 95 18.18 4.72 6.45
CA GLN A 95 17.00 4.17 5.77
C GLN A 95 15.69 4.70 6.36
N ILE A 96 15.67 5.11 7.63
CA ILE A 96 14.48 5.64 8.28
C ILE A 96 14.13 7.03 7.78
N GLY A 97 15.10 7.81 7.35
CA GLY A 97 14.88 9.15 6.81
C GLY A 97 14.12 9.18 5.49
N GLN A 98 13.88 8.02 4.91
CA GLN A 98 13.12 7.91 3.67
C GLN A 98 11.62 7.77 3.98
N SER A 99 10.85 8.78 3.63
CA SER A 99 9.40 8.80 3.85
C SER A 99 8.70 7.56 3.25
N ARG A 100 9.23 7.05 2.12
CA ARG A 100 8.68 5.88 1.45
C ARG A 100 8.74 4.63 2.31
N LEU A 101 9.86 4.39 3.00
CA LEU A 101 9.99 3.22 3.88
C LEU A 101 9.02 3.32 5.07
N CYS A 102 8.83 4.50 5.63
CA CYS A 102 7.86 4.73 6.69
C CYS A 102 6.43 4.40 6.23
N ASN A 103 6.07 4.86 5.04
CA ASN A 103 4.76 4.59 4.47
C ASN A 103 4.57 3.10 4.16
N ASP A 104 5.58 2.43 3.61
CA ASP A 104 5.53 0.98 3.35
C ASP A 104 5.36 0.20 4.66
N ALA A 105 6.07 0.60 5.72
CA ALA A 105 5.96 -0.04 7.03
C ALA A 105 4.54 0.14 7.60
N LEU A 106 4.00 1.35 7.54
CA LEU A 106 2.65 1.63 8.03
C LEU A 106 1.60 0.85 7.23
N LEU A 107 1.79 0.76 5.91
CA LEU A 107 0.93 -0.03 5.04
C LEU A 107 0.96 -1.52 5.44
N ALA A 108 2.16 -2.09 5.61
CA ALA A 108 2.33 -3.50 5.98
C ALA A 108 1.69 -3.80 7.33
N ILE A 109 1.89 -2.95 8.32
CA ILE A 109 1.37 -3.16 9.67
C ILE A 109 -0.15 -3.04 9.71
N SER A 110 -0.72 -2.03 9.08
CA SER A 110 -2.17 -1.86 9.02
C SER A 110 -2.85 -2.99 8.23
N ALA A 111 -2.23 -3.44 7.14
CA ALA A 111 -2.73 -4.59 6.39
C ALA A 111 -2.69 -5.87 7.23
N ALA A 112 -1.58 -6.11 7.94
CA ALA A 112 -1.43 -7.29 8.79
C ALA A 112 -2.49 -7.34 9.90
N ARG A 113 -2.78 -6.21 10.53
CA ARG A 113 -3.83 -6.12 11.56
C ARG A 113 -5.20 -6.50 11.02
N ASN A 114 -5.44 -6.26 9.74
CA ASN A 114 -6.73 -6.52 9.10
C ASN A 114 -6.75 -7.81 8.27
N GLY A 115 -5.72 -8.63 8.33
CA GLY A 115 -5.67 -9.89 7.59
C GLY A 115 -5.63 -9.73 6.08
N MET A 116 -5.09 -8.62 5.58
CA MET A 116 -5.04 -8.32 4.15
C MET A 116 -3.68 -8.70 3.56
N THR A 117 -3.68 -9.10 2.30
CA THR A 117 -2.46 -9.40 1.55
C THR A 117 -2.05 -8.18 0.73
N ILE A 118 -0.78 -7.79 0.83
CA ILE A 118 -0.23 -6.70 0.00
C ILE A 118 0.28 -7.26 -1.32
N ILE A 119 -0.11 -6.64 -2.42
CA ILE A 119 0.40 -6.92 -3.75
C ILE A 119 1.34 -5.77 -4.13
N THR A 120 2.60 -6.09 -4.41
CA THR A 120 3.64 -5.10 -4.66
C THR A 120 4.59 -5.52 -5.78
N VAL A 121 5.28 -4.57 -6.38
CA VAL A 121 6.45 -4.82 -7.22
C VAL A 121 7.76 -4.61 -6.44
N ASN A 122 7.69 -4.08 -5.22
CA ASN A 122 8.84 -3.73 -4.39
C ASN A 122 9.18 -4.87 -3.43
N GLU A 123 9.94 -5.86 -3.91
CA GLU A 123 10.33 -7.02 -3.11
C GLU A 123 11.25 -6.65 -1.95
N ARG A 124 12.25 -5.81 -2.20
CA ARG A 124 13.33 -5.54 -1.25
C ARG A 124 12.84 -4.98 0.08
N ASP A 125 12.07 -3.90 0.03
CA ASP A 125 11.64 -3.21 1.25
C ASP A 125 10.62 -4.03 2.04
N PHE A 126 9.69 -4.68 1.35
CA PHE A 126 8.70 -5.52 2.03
C PHE A 126 9.32 -6.78 2.63
N ALA A 127 10.33 -7.38 1.99
CA ALA A 127 11.07 -8.50 2.57
C ALA A 127 11.78 -8.10 3.88
N ARG A 128 12.38 -6.92 3.91
CA ARG A 128 13.04 -6.40 5.12
C ARG A 128 12.03 -6.11 6.24
N LEU A 129 10.91 -5.52 5.90
CA LEU A 129 9.85 -5.25 6.87
C LEU A 129 9.29 -6.54 7.47
N ALA A 130 9.12 -7.58 6.65
CA ALA A 130 8.62 -8.87 7.08
C ALA A 130 9.53 -9.58 8.10
N GLU A 131 10.81 -9.25 8.15
CA GLU A 131 11.73 -9.78 9.18
C GLU A 131 11.33 -9.34 10.59
N PHE A 132 10.73 -8.16 10.74
CA PHE A 132 10.41 -7.55 12.03
C PHE A 132 8.94 -7.64 12.40
N ARG A 133 8.08 -7.80 11.41
CA ARG A 133 6.64 -8.01 11.57
C ARG A 133 6.14 -8.85 10.41
N PRO A 134 5.92 -10.15 10.58
CA PRO A 134 5.38 -11.00 9.53
C PRO A 134 4.02 -10.50 9.04
N PHE A 135 3.81 -10.51 7.75
CA PHE A 135 2.55 -10.16 7.10
C PHE A 135 2.44 -10.90 5.77
N ARG A 136 1.24 -10.90 5.20
CA ARG A 136 1.00 -11.55 3.91
C ARG A 136 1.30 -10.57 2.78
N TRP A 137 2.17 -10.97 1.88
CA TRP A 137 2.52 -10.16 0.73
C TRP A 137 2.96 -11.04 -0.42
N GLN A 138 2.79 -10.54 -1.63
CA GLN A 138 3.29 -11.20 -2.82
C GLN A 138 3.78 -10.18 -3.83
N VAL A 139 4.82 -10.54 -4.55
CA VAL A 139 5.36 -9.75 -5.64
C VAL A 139 4.63 -10.16 -6.92
N SER A 140 4.15 -9.18 -7.65
CA SER A 140 3.51 -9.43 -8.94
C SER A 140 3.82 -8.26 -9.87
N LEU A 141 3.91 -8.53 -11.16
CA LEU A 141 4.01 -7.48 -12.16
C LEU A 141 2.59 -6.97 -12.48
N PRO A 142 2.46 -5.66 -12.69
CA PRO A 142 1.15 -5.08 -13.05
C PRO A 142 0.67 -5.56 -14.42
#